data_12b61c89de546d27674c5f456eca29f3
#
_entry.id   12b61c89de546d27674c5f456eca29f3
#
_cell.length_a   1.000
_cell.length_b   1.000
_cell.length_c   1.000
_cell.angle_alpha   90.00
_cell.angle_beta   90.00
_cell.angle_gamma   90.00
#
_symmetry.space_group_name_H-M   'P 1'
#
loop_
_entity.id
_entity.type
_entity.pdbx_description
1 polymer ?
#
loop_
_entity_poly.entity_id
_entity_poly.type
_entity_poly.pdbx_seq_one_letter_code
_entity_poly.pdbx_strand_id
1 'polypeptide(L)'
;MKQQTLSDMEYGCRKKKTKREEFLEIMEEIIPWEEWVAIIRPYYPTGKRGRPPIDLELMLRMYLLQVWFNLSDPGTEDAIYDSYAMRKFTGINFMKGSVPDETTLLNFRHLLEEHRLNKLFFEAINRVMEETGHVMRGGTIVDATIIDAPSSTKNAEKKRDPEMHSTKKGNQWRFGLKCHAGVDAGTGYVHTIEVTPANVHAVCHVCLRKPLPPGGGQAKTEDNMTRAFCALFVG
;
A
#
# COMPACT_ATOMS: atom_id res chain seq x y z
N MET A 1 12.46 2.94 27.70
CA MET A 1 12.27 1.48 27.80
C MET A 1 10.79 1.18 27.63
N LYS A 2 10.38 0.41 26.60
CA LYS A 2 9.00 -0.09 26.48
C LYS A 2 8.80 -1.19 27.52
N GLN A 3 7.79 -1.05 28.39
CA GLN A 3 7.46 -2.05 29.40
C GLN A 3 6.91 -3.29 28.68
N GLN A 4 7.57 -4.44 28.83
CA GLN A 4 7.11 -5.71 28.29
C GLN A 4 5.91 -6.22 29.10
N THR A 5 4.89 -6.71 28.40
CA THR A 5 3.74 -7.37 29.00
C THR A 5 4.01 -8.86 29.20
N LEU A 6 3.25 -9.53 30.07
CA LEU A 6 3.33 -10.99 30.22
C LEU A 6 3.10 -11.72 28.88
N SER A 7 2.18 -11.21 28.06
CA SER A 7 1.93 -11.72 26.71
C SER A 7 3.16 -11.59 25.78
N ASP A 8 3.96 -10.52 25.94
CA ASP A 8 5.18 -10.33 25.14
C ASP A 8 6.24 -11.38 25.51
N MET A 9 6.35 -11.72 26.79
CA MET A 9 7.27 -12.75 27.27
C MET A 9 6.87 -14.14 26.79
N GLU A 10 5.58 -14.49 26.93
CA GLU A 10 5.05 -15.77 26.46
C GLU A 10 5.24 -15.93 24.94
N TYR A 11 4.92 -14.88 24.20
CA TYR A 11 5.08 -14.85 22.73
C TYR A 11 6.56 -14.93 22.31
N GLY A 12 7.46 -14.34 23.10
CA GLY A 12 8.92 -14.41 22.89
C GLY A 12 9.53 -15.80 23.11
N CYS A 13 8.89 -16.65 23.92
CA CYS A 13 9.33 -18.02 24.17
C CYS A 13 9.03 -19.03 23.04
N ARG A 14 8.38 -18.60 21.97
CA ARG A 14 8.05 -19.48 20.83
C ARG A 14 9.30 -19.93 20.08
N LYS A 15 9.28 -21.20 19.65
CA LYS A 15 10.38 -21.80 18.88
C LYS A 15 10.51 -21.26 17.44
N LYS A 16 9.44 -20.64 16.89
CA LYS A 16 9.38 -20.19 15.49
C LYS A 16 8.61 -18.88 15.37
N LYS A 17 9.14 -17.93 14.61
CA LYS A 17 8.41 -16.77 14.11
C LYS A 17 7.45 -17.18 12.99
N THR A 18 6.34 -16.48 12.87
CA THR A 18 5.42 -16.67 11.73
C THR A 18 5.92 -15.86 10.52
N LYS A 19 5.62 -16.32 9.31
CA LYS A 19 5.94 -15.56 8.08
C LYS A 19 5.34 -14.14 8.09
N ARG A 20 4.20 -13.97 8.72
CA ARG A 20 3.54 -12.67 8.89
C ARG A 20 4.36 -11.75 9.80
N GLU A 21 4.89 -12.28 10.89
CA GLU A 21 5.74 -11.51 11.79
C GLU A 21 7.06 -11.11 11.13
N GLU A 22 7.71 -12.02 10.41
CA GLU A 22 8.92 -11.74 9.62
C GLU A 22 8.67 -10.63 8.58
N PHE A 23 7.54 -10.70 7.87
CA PHE A 23 7.14 -9.67 6.92
C PHE A 23 6.95 -8.31 7.59
N LEU A 24 6.24 -8.25 8.72
CA LEU A 24 6.00 -6.99 9.43
C LEU A 24 7.27 -6.38 10.01
N GLU A 25 8.23 -7.20 10.46
CA GLU A 25 9.54 -6.73 10.90
C GLU A 25 10.35 -6.10 9.74
N ILE A 26 10.31 -6.72 8.56
CA ILE A 26 10.95 -6.14 7.35
C ILE A 26 10.29 -4.81 6.97
N MET A 27 8.95 -4.73 6.99
CA MET A 27 8.24 -3.49 6.67
C MET A 27 8.51 -2.37 7.68
N GLU A 28 8.72 -2.71 8.96
CA GLU A 28 9.10 -1.75 10.00
C GLU A 28 10.45 -1.07 9.69
N GLU A 29 11.39 -1.79 9.09
CA GLU A 29 12.71 -1.27 8.74
C GLU A 29 12.72 -0.46 7.45
N ILE A 30 11.88 -0.84 6.46
CA ILE A 30 11.90 -0.23 5.12
C ILE A 30 11.10 1.07 5.08
N ILE A 31 9.97 1.15 5.82
CA ILE A 31 9.05 2.29 5.71
C ILE A 31 9.63 3.52 6.42
N PRO A 32 9.71 4.66 5.72
CA PRO A 32 10.14 5.92 6.31
C PRO A 32 9.00 6.55 7.13
N TRP A 33 8.72 6.00 8.31
CA TRP A 33 7.57 6.37 9.15
C TRP A 33 7.45 7.86 9.42
N GLU A 34 8.56 8.50 9.78
CA GLU A 34 8.57 9.95 10.08
C GLU A 34 8.16 10.80 8.87
N GLU A 35 8.64 10.43 7.68
CA GLU A 35 8.31 11.12 6.44
C GLU A 35 6.84 10.92 6.07
N TRP A 36 6.31 9.69 6.13
CA TRP A 36 4.91 9.40 5.82
C TRP A 36 3.95 10.08 6.80
N VAL A 37 4.28 10.07 8.08
CA VAL A 37 3.51 10.80 9.11
C VAL A 37 3.56 12.32 8.85
N ALA A 38 4.70 12.88 8.44
CA ALA A 38 4.82 14.29 8.10
C ALA A 38 3.97 14.67 6.87
N ILE A 39 3.86 13.79 5.87
CA ILE A 39 3.00 13.97 4.68
C ILE A 39 1.52 14.04 5.07
N ILE A 40 1.05 13.20 6.00
CA ILE A 40 -0.36 13.14 6.41
C ILE A 40 -0.72 14.27 7.38
N ARG A 41 0.20 14.65 8.24
CA ARG A 41 -0.03 15.59 9.37
C ARG A 41 -0.80 16.85 9.03
N PRO A 42 -0.57 17.55 7.89
CA PRO A 42 -1.32 18.75 7.54
C PRO A 42 -2.82 18.55 7.34
N TYR A 43 -3.23 17.34 6.98
CA TYR A 43 -4.60 16.96 6.66
C TYR A 43 -5.31 16.28 7.84
N TYR A 44 -4.54 15.82 8.83
CA TYR A 44 -5.07 15.08 9.96
C TYR A 44 -5.69 16.00 11.02
N PRO A 45 -6.83 15.64 11.64
CA PRO A 45 -7.50 16.45 12.65
C PRO A 45 -6.57 16.82 13.82
N THR A 46 -6.58 18.08 14.23
CA THR A 46 -5.71 18.59 15.32
C THR A 46 -6.30 18.47 16.71
N GLY A 47 -7.53 17.97 16.85
CA GLY A 47 -8.16 17.69 18.16
C GLY A 47 -8.45 18.90 19.05
N LYS A 48 -8.61 20.10 18.47
CA LYS A 48 -8.87 21.33 19.24
C LYS A 48 -10.23 21.35 19.99
N ARG A 49 -11.20 20.54 19.57
CA ARG A 49 -12.52 20.40 20.20
C ARG A 49 -12.99 18.96 20.09
N GLY A 50 -13.61 18.41 21.15
CA GLY A 50 -14.18 17.07 21.18
C GLY A 50 -13.19 15.97 21.59
N ARG A 51 -13.46 14.72 21.18
CA ARG A 51 -12.60 13.57 21.43
C ARG A 51 -11.24 13.78 20.75
N PRO A 52 -10.12 13.59 21.43
CA PRO A 52 -8.82 13.69 20.81
C PRO A 52 -8.70 12.68 19.65
N PRO A 53 -8.08 13.06 18.52
CA PRO A 53 -7.85 12.14 17.42
C PRO A 53 -6.95 10.99 17.87
N ILE A 54 -7.13 9.85 17.23
CA ILE A 54 -6.28 8.68 17.43
C ILE A 54 -4.88 9.01 16.92
N ASP A 55 -3.87 8.36 17.47
CA ASP A 55 -2.50 8.56 17.02
C ASP A 55 -2.36 8.29 15.53
N LEU A 56 -1.73 9.23 14.82
CA LEU A 56 -1.63 9.21 13.36
C LEU A 56 -0.80 8.02 12.86
N GLU A 57 0.29 7.70 13.53
CA GLU A 57 1.14 6.58 13.16
C GLU A 57 0.40 5.25 13.34
N LEU A 58 -0.39 5.12 14.42
CA LEU A 58 -1.23 3.96 14.64
C LEU A 58 -2.25 3.77 13.51
N MET A 59 -2.92 4.85 13.10
CA MET A 59 -3.88 4.79 11.98
C MET A 59 -3.22 4.39 10.67
N LEU A 60 -2.03 4.92 10.39
CA LEU A 60 -1.25 4.54 9.22
C LEU A 60 -0.85 3.07 9.24
N ARG A 61 -0.37 2.57 10.37
CA ARG A 61 -0.02 1.15 10.57
C ARG A 61 -1.22 0.24 10.36
N MET A 62 -2.39 0.62 10.88
CA MET A 62 -3.64 -0.12 10.72
C MET A 62 -4.09 -0.16 9.25
N TYR A 63 -4.01 0.97 8.55
CA TYR A 63 -4.28 1.05 7.11
C TYR A 63 -3.35 0.14 6.29
N LEU A 64 -2.06 0.13 6.59
CA LEU A 64 -1.10 -0.73 5.91
C LEU A 64 -1.38 -2.22 6.14
N LEU A 65 -1.79 -2.62 7.34
CA LEU A 65 -2.23 -3.99 7.60
C LEU A 65 -3.43 -4.37 6.72
N GLN A 66 -4.41 -3.46 6.59
CA GLN A 66 -5.57 -3.67 5.74
C GLN A 66 -5.16 -3.96 4.30
N VAL A 67 -4.28 -3.13 3.75
CA VAL A 67 -3.81 -3.24 2.36
C VAL A 67 -2.96 -4.50 2.15
N TRP A 68 -1.97 -4.74 2.98
CA TRP A 68 -1.03 -5.87 2.81
C TRP A 68 -1.67 -7.25 2.97
N PHE A 69 -2.68 -7.35 3.83
CA PHE A 69 -3.35 -8.62 4.08
C PHE A 69 -4.74 -8.70 3.44
N ASN A 70 -5.09 -7.71 2.62
CA ASN A 70 -6.38 -7.62 1.92
C ASN A 70 -7.58 -7.85 2.85
N LEU A 71 -7.60 -7.11 3.97
CA LEU A 71 -8.63 -7.22 4.98
C LEU A 71 -9.77 -6.23 4.72
N SER A 72 -11.00 -6.60 5.09
CA SER A 72 -12.11 -5.65 5.18
C SER A 72 -11.93 -4.70 6.36
N ASP A 73 -12.70 -3.60 6.41
CA ASP A 73 -12.63 -2.65 7.52
C ASP A 73 -12.90 -3.36 8.87
N PRO A 74 -13.99 -4.15 9.06
CA PRO A 74 -14.20 -4.93 10.29
C PRO A 74 -13.14 -6.01 10.48
N GLY A 75 -12.73 -6.69 9.38
CA GLY A 75 -11.72 -7.75 9.46
C GLY A 75 -10.35 -7.27 9.89
N THR A 76 -10.02 -5.99 9.69
CA THR A 76 -8.77 -5.40 10.17
C THR A 76 -8.80 -5.22 11.69
N GLU A 77 -9.90 -4.75 12.24
CA GLU A 77 -10.10 -4.64 13.66
C GLU A 77 -9.99 -6.01 14.34
N ASP A 78 -10.75 -7.01 13.86
CA ASP A 78 -10.72 -8.38 14.36
C ASP A 78 -9.31 -8.99 14.28
N ALA A 79 -8.61 -8.82 13.17
CA ALA A 79 -7.26 -9.33 12.98
C ALA A 79 -6.24 -8.75 13.96
N ILE A 80 -6.40 -7.50 14.40
CA ILE A 80 -5.56 -6.87 15.42
C ILE A 80 -5.87 -7.46 16.79
N TYR A 81 -7.13 -7.77 17.09
CA TYR A 81 -7.50 -8.45 18.34
C TYR A 81 -6.93 -9.88 18.38
N ASP A 82 -7.03 -10.63 17.29
CA ASP A 82 -6.66 -12.05 17.24
C ASP A 82 -5.15 -12.27 17.07
N SER A 83 -4.46 -11.42 16.27
CA SER A 83 -3.06 -11.61 15.92
C SER A 83 -2.13 -10.78 16.81
N TYR A 84 -1.33 -11.45 17.62
CA TYR A 84 -0.28 -10.78 18.38
C TYR A 84 0.72 -10.02 17.49
N ALA A 85 1.10 -10.58 16.33
CA ALA A 85 2.04 -9.92 15.42
C ALA A 85 1.49 -8.60 14.86
N MET A 86 0.20 -8.56 14.49
CA MET A 86 -0.45 -7.34 13.99
C MET A 86 -0.62 -6.31 15.12
N ARG A 87 -1.02 -6.75 16.30
CA ARG A 87 -1.11 -5.89 17.50
C ARG A 87 0.25 -5.28 17.88
N LYS A 88 1.32 -6.09 17.87
CA LYS A 88 2.70 -5.64 18.12
C LYS A 88 3.12 -4.59 17.09
N PHE A 89 2.82 -4.82 15.82
CA PHE A 89 3.13 -3.90 14.72
C PHE A 89 2.38 -2.56 14.86
N THR A 90 1.10 -2.58 15.21
CA THR A 90 0.33 -1.34 15.44
C THR A 90 0.72 -0.61 16.73
N GLY A 91 1.43 -1.28 17.62
CA GLY A 91 1.81 -0.74 18.92
C GLY A 91 0.67 -0.63 19.93
N ILE A 92 -0.48 -1.26 19.66
CA ILE A 92 -1.67 -1.21 20.52
C ILE A 92 -1.42 -2.02 21.80
N ASN A 93 -1.70 -1.37 22.94
CA ASN A 93 -1.70 -2.01 24.24
C ASN A 93 -3.12 -1.94 24.82
N PHE A 94 -3.79 -3.07 24.95
CA PHE A 94 -5.16 -3.18 25.47
C PHE A 94 -5.34 -2.66 26.90
N MET A 95 -4.25 -2.53 27.67
CA MET A 95 -4.30 -1.92 29.00
C MET A 95 -4.44 -0.39 28.94
N LYS A 96 -4.10 0.23 27.80
CA LYS A 96 -4.08 1.69 27.63
C LYS A 96 -5.13 2.22 26.67
N GLY A 97 -5.66 1.37 25.78
CA GLY A 97 -6.63 1.78 24.77
C GLY A 97 -7.24 0.60 24.02
N SER A 98 -8.27 0.88 23.25
CA SER A 98 -8.93 -0.06 22.35
C SER A 98 -8.39 0.06 20.92
N VAL A 99 -8.62 -0.95 20.12
CA VAL A 99 -8.41 -0.88 18.67
C VAL A 99 -9.35 0.18 18.09
N PRO A 100 -8.90 1.04 17.16
CA PRO A 100 -9.78 1.91 16.40
C PRO A 100 -10.84 1.10 15.66
N ASP A 101 -12.07 1.60 15.62
CA ASP A 101 -13.19 0.96 14.96
C ASP A 101 -13.09 1.03 13.43
N GLU A 102 -13.87 0.19 12.75
CA GLU A 102 -13.97 0.12 11.30
C GLU A 102 -14.29 1.47 10.64
N THR A 103 -15.18 2.25 11.26
CA THR A 103 -15.61 3.56 10.75
C THR A 103 -14.45 4.57 10.81
N THR A 104 -13.67 4.53 11.85
CA THR A 104 -12.47 5.38 11.99
C THR A 104 -11.43 5.03 10.92
N LEU A 105 -11.21 3.76 10.65
CA LEU A 105 -10.31 3.31 9.58
C LEU A 105 -10.83 3.73 8.19
N LEU A 106 -12.12 3.59 7.93
CA LEU A 106 -12.77 4.04 6.69
C LEU A 106 -12.56 5.54 6.46
N ASN A 107 -12.80 6.36 7.49
CA ASN A 107 -12.60 7.81 7.41
C ASN A 107 -11.13 8.18 7.16
N PHE A 108 -10.21 7.45 7.76
CA PHE A 108 -8.77 7.65 7.50
C PHE A 108 -8.40 7.32 6.05
N ARG A 109 -8.92 6.22 5.51
CA ARG A 109 -8.73 5.86 4.10
C ARG A 109 -9.26 6.92 3.15
N HIS A 110 -10.48 7.42 3.39
CA HIS A 110 -11.06 8.51 2.60
C HIS A 110 -10.18 9.78 2.64
N LEU A 111 -9.60 10.12 3.79
CA LEU A 111 -8.68 11.25 3.90
C LEU A 111 -7.43 11.05 3.02
N LEU A 112 -6.85 9.84 3.00
CA LEU A 112 -5.69 9.53 2.15
C LEU A 112 -6.04 9.61 0.66
N GLU A 113 -7.22 9.12 0.27
CA GLU A 113 -7.72 9.13 -1.11
C GLU A 113 -8.04 10.55 -1.59
N GLU A 114 -8.77 11.34 -0.80
CA GLU A 114 -9.16 12.72 -1.11
C GLU A 114 -7.95 13.60 -1.42
N HIS A 115 -6.88 13.44 -0.64
CA HIS A 115 -5.65 14.20 -0.81
C HIS A 115 -4.59 13.50 -1.68
N ARG A 116 -4.90 12.32 -2.25
CA ARG A 116 -4.00 11.52 -3.11
C ARG A 116 -2.64 11.23 -2.46
N LEU A 117 -2.63 11.01 -1.15
CA LEU A 117 -1.38 10.85 -0.38
C LEU A 117 -0.65 9.55 -0.71
N ASN A 118 -1.35 8.53 -1.17
CA ASN A 118 -0.77 7.26 -1.60
C ASN A 118 0.33 7.43 -2.66
N LYS A 119 0.16 8.41 -3.57
CA LYS A 119 1.19 8.72 -4.57
C LYS A 119 2.47 9.26 -3.93
N LEU A 120 2.35 10.13 -2.93
CA LEU A 120 3.49 10.67 -2.20
C LEU A 120 4.22 9.58 -1.39
N PHE A 121 3.49 8.62 -0.83
CA PHE A 121 4.10 7.46 -0.16
C PHE A 121 4.92 6.61 -1.13
N PHE A 122 4.37 6.38 -2.33
CA PHE A 122 5.08 5.64 -3.37
C PHE A 122 6.37 6.35 -3.81
N GLU A 123 6.32 7.66 -3.99
CA GLU A 123 7.48 8.46 -4.34
C GLU A 123 8.54 8.45 -3.21
N ALA A 124 8.12 8.53 -1.95
CA ALA A 124 9.01 8.47 -0.79
C ALA A 124 9.72 7.12 -0.68
N ILE A 125 8.99 6.00 -0.83
CA ILE A 125 9.58 4.67 -0.75
C ILE A 125 10.53 4.40 -1.92
N ASN A 126 10.17 4.83 -3.14
CA ASN A 126 11.05 4.68 -4.29
C ASN A 126 12.39 5.40 -4.08
N ARG A 127 12.37 6.59 -3.46
CA ARG A 127 13.59 7.32 -3.10
C ARG A 127 14.45 6.52 -2.11
N VAL A 128 13.85 5.99 -1.05
CA VAL A 128 14.57 5.14 -0.09
C VAL A 128 15.18 3.92 -0.76
N MET A 129 14.43 3.26 -1.66
CA MET A 129 14.91 2.09 -2.40
C MET A 129 16.06 2.43 -3.36
N GLU A 130 16.03 3.62 -3.98
CA GLU A 130 17.14 4.11 -4.81
C GLU A 130 18.40 4.43 -3.98
N GLU A 131 18.23 5.12 -2.87
CA GLU A 131 19.32 5.51 -1.96
C GLU A 131 20.01 4.29 -1.33
N THR A 132 19.23 3.26 -1.01
CA THR A 132 19.76 2.01 -0.44
C THR A 132 20.32 1.04 -1.51
N GLY A 133 20.22 1.41 -2.80
CA GLY A 133 20.75 0.60 -3.90
C GLY A 133 19.94 -0.67 -4.20
N HIS A 134 18.71 -0.78 -3.71
CA HIS A 134 17.83 -1.91 -3.98
C HIS A 134 17.19 -1.87 -5.37
N VAL A 135 17.18 -0.71 -6.05
CA VAL A 135 16.73 -0.59 -7.43
C VAL A 135 17.93 -0.74 -8.37
N MET A 136 17.98 -1.84 -9.11
CA MET A 136 19.01 -2.10 -10.10
C MET A 136 18.60 -1.48 -11.44
N ARG A 137 19.33 -0.46 -11.86
CA ARG A 137 19.08 0.31 -13.09
C ARG A 137 19.42 -0.45 -14.39
N GLY A 138 19.14 -1.75 -14.43
CA GLY A 138 19.49 -2.66 -15.53
C GLY A 138 18.49 -2.74 -16.68
N GLY A 139 17.38 -2.03 -16.58
CA GLY A 139 16.31 -2.02 -17.57
C GLY A 139 14.92 -2.00 -16.93
N THR A 140 13.91 -1.58 -17.67
CA THR A 140 12.52 -1.54 -17.21
C THR A 140 11.66 -2.48 -18.03
N ILE A 141 11.00 -3.42 -17.36
CA ILE A 141 9.93 -4.23 -17.92
C ILE A 141 8.61 -3.49 -17.73
N VAL A 142 7.86 -3.31 -18.81
CA VAL A 142 6.57 -2.64 -18.76
C VAL A 142 5.47 -3.66 -18.97
N ASP A 143 4.54 -3.74 -18.04
CA ASP A 143 3.32 -4.52 -18.19
C ASP A 143 2.08 -3.66 -17.98
N ALA A 144 0.96 -4.09 -18.54
CA ALA A 144 -0.30 -3.39 -18.44
C ALA A 144 -1.43 -4.35 -18.08
N THR A 145 -2.02 -4.13 -16.91
CA THR A 145 -3.16 -4.89 -16.40
C THR A 145 -4.45 -4.10 -16.58
N ILE A 146 -5.52 -4.77 -17.03
CA ILE A 146 -6.84 -4.14 -17.18
C ILE A 146 -7.58 -4.26 -15.85
N ILE A 147 -8.06 -3.12 -15.35
CA ILE A 147 -8.95 -3.02 -14.20
C ILE A 147 -10.37 -2.96 -14.76
N ASP A 148 -11.10 -4.07 -14.67
CA ASP A 148 -12.45 -4.17 -15.19
C ASP A 148 -13.43 -3.41 -14.29
N ALA A 149 -14.28 -2.60 -14.89
CA ALA A 149 -15.39 -1.93 -14.23
C ALA A 149 -16.73 -2.43 -14.75
N PRO A 150 -17.81 -2.36 -13.94
CA PRO A 150 -19.14 -2.69 -14.41
C PRO A 150 -19.55 -1.80 -15.59
N SER A 151 -19.88 -2.40 -16.72
CA SER A 151 -20.36 -1.67 -17.90
C SER A 151 -21.82 -1.21 -17.78
N SER A 152 -22.46 -1.44 -16.61
CA SER A 152 -23.86 -1.12 -16.34
C SER A 152 -24.09 0.38 -16.30
N THR A 153 -25.23 0.81 -16.86
CA THR A 153 -25.76 2.19 -16.79
C THR A 153 -26.89 2.32 -15.78
N LYS A 154 -27.00 1.38 -14.81
CA LYS A 154 -28.08 1.38 -13.81
C LYS A 154 -27.82 2.30 -12.61
N ASN A 155 -26.81 3.16 -12.68
CA ASN A 155 -26.55 4.21 -11.69
C ASN A 155 -27.60 5.34 -11.79
N ALA A 156 -27.63 6.23 -10.80
CA ALA A 156 -28.59 7.36 -10.75
C ALA A 156 -28.52 8.26 -11.99
N GLU A 157 -27.33 8.44 -12.56
CA GLU A 157 -27.09 9.28 -13.73
C GLU A 157 -27.33 8.57 -15.07
N LYS A 158 -27.55 7.25 -15.07
CA LYS A 158 -27.69 6.39 -16.25
C LYS A 158 -26.55 6.55 -17.28
N LYS A 159 -25.36 6.88 -16.82
CA LYS A 159 -24.15 7.10 -17.64
C LYS A 159 -23.02 6.20 -17.19
N ARG A 160 -22.15 5.85 -18.12
CA ARG A 160 -20.86 5.22 -17.79
C ARG A 160 -19.88 6.28 -17.33
N ASP A 161 -18.91 5.87 -16.52
CA ASP A 161 -17.82 6.72 -16.09
C ASP A 161 -17.07 7.27 -17.33
N PRO A 162 -16.94 8.60 -17.47
CA PRO A 162 -16.29 9.21 -18.63
C PRO A 162 -14.78 8.96 -18.69
N GLU A 163 -14.15 8.62 -17.55
CA GLU A 163 -12.71 8.31 -17.50
C GLU A 163 -12.40 6.88 -17.95
N MET A 164 -13.41 6.01 -18.02
CA MET A 164 -13.27 4.61 -18.39
C MET A 164 -13.63 4.37 -19.86
N HIS A 165 -12.85 3.51 -20.52
CA HIS A 165 -13.07 3.17 -21.94
C HIS A 165 -13.06 1.66 -22.16
N SER A 166 -13.62 1.25 -23.30
CA SER A 166 -13.63 -0.15 -23.71
C SER A 166 -12.34 -0.50 -24.47
N THR A 167 -11.80 -1.68 -24.20
CA THR A 167 -10.68 -2.26 -24.93
C THR A 167 -10.96 -3.72 -25.25
N LYS A 168 -10.32 -4.26 -26.28
CA LYS A 168 -10.43 -5.67 -26.67
C LYS A 168 -9.14 -6.40 -26.28
N LYS A 169 -9.24 -7.45 -25.46
CA LYS A 169 -8.13 -8.36 -25.16
C LYS A 169 -8.51 -9.77 -25.63
N GLY A 170 -7.84 -10.25 -26.68
CA GLY A 170 -8.25 -11.47 -27.38
C GLY A 170 -9.65 -11.30 -28.01
N ASN A 171 -10.58 -12.18 -27.71
CA ASN A 171 -11.96 -12.11 -28.19
C ASN A 171 -12.96 -11.44 -27.21
N GLN A 172 -12.49 -10.92 -26.09
CA GLN A 172 -13.36 -10.35 -25.04
C GLN A 172 -13.22 -8.81 -25.03
N TRP A 173 -14.37 -8.13 -24.99
CA TRP A 173 -14.44 -6.72 -24.72
C TRP A 173 -14.46 -6.48 -23.20
N ARG A 174 -13.60 -5.57 -22.75
CA ARG A 174 -13.50 -5.16 -21.35
C ARG A 174 -13.69 -3.65 -21.26
N PHE A 175 -14.41 -3.21 -20.24
CA PHE A 175 -14.64 -1.79 -19.96
C PHE A 175 -13.97 -1.44 -18.63
N GLY A 176 -13.21 -0.35 -18.59
CA GLY A 176 -12.54 0.06 -17.36
C GLY A 176 -11.31 0.91 -17.61
N LEU A 177 -10.35 0.77 -16.71
CA LEU A 177 -9.04 1.43 -16.74
C LEU A 177 -7.94 0.42 -17.06
N LYS A 178 -6.76 0.92 -17.36
CA LYS A 178 -5.54 0.13 -17.55
C LYS A 178 -4.45 0.65 -16.64
N CYS A 179 -3.92 -0.22 -15.78
CA CYS A 179 -2.78 0.07 -14.94
C CYS A 179 -1.51 -0.35 -15.67
N HIS A 180 -0.62 0.59 -15.89
CA HIS A 180 0.70 0.37 -16.45
C HIS A 180 1.72 0.36 -15.32
N ALA A 181 2.45 -0.74 -15.16
CA ALA A 181 3.50 -0.88 -14.16
C ALA A 181 4.86 -0.95 -14.86
N GLY A 182 5.78 -0.09 -14.45
CA GLY A 182 7.20 -0.17 -14.80
C GLY A 182 7.95 -0.87 -13.69
N VAL A 183 8.57 -2.00 -14.01
CA VAL A 183 9.25 -2.90 -13.08
C VAL A 183 10.73 -2.94 -13.42
N ASP A 184 11.60 -2.83 -12.44
CA ASP A 184 13.03 -3.02 -12.63
C ASP A 184 13.35 -4.46 -13.02
N ALA A 185 14.06 -4.65 -14.14
CA ALA A 185 14.32 -5.97 -14.71
C ALA A 185 15.24 -6.84 -13.86
N GLY A 186 16.04 -6.22 -12.98
CA GLY A 186 16.99 -6.92 -12.12
C GLY A 186 16.39 -7.39 -10.81
N THR A 187 15.63 -6.52 -10.17
CA THR A 187 15.10 -6.75 -8.81
C THR A 187 13.62 -7.10 -8.77
N GLY A 188 12.88 -6.83 -9.85
CA GLY A 188 11.44 -7.01 -9.86
C GLY A 188 10.65 -5.92 -9.13
N TYR A 189 11.30 -4.86 -8.64
CA TYR A 189 10.60 -3.77 -7.97
C TYR A 189 9.83 -2.88 -8.93
N VAL A 190 8.62 -2.51 -8.53
CA VAL A 190 7.78 -1.56 -9.26
C VAL A 190 8.23 -0.15 -8.91
N HIS A 191 8.77 0.57 -9.89
CA HIS A 191 9.23 1.95 -9.72
C HIS A 191 8.32 2.99 -10.36
N THR A 192 7.39 2.57 -11.24
CA THR A 192 6.46 3.48 -11.93
C THR A 192 5.09 2.81 -12.03
N ILE A 193 4.04 3.53 -11.65
CA ILE A 193 2.66 3.11 -11.85
C ILE A 193 1.91 4.27 -12.48
N GLU A 194 1.14 3.97 -13.52
CA GLU A 194 0.26 4.93 -14.19
C GLU A 194 -1.06 4.28 -14.57
N VAL A 195 -2.15 4.96 -14.30
CA VAL A 195 -3.50 4.50 -14.64
C VAL A 195 -4.06 5.35 -15.77
N THR A 196 -4.54 4.70 -16.81
CA THR A 196 -5.10 5.35 -18.01
C THR A 196 -6.42 4.69 -18.39
N PRO A 197 -7.26 5.34 -19.24
CA PRO A 197 -8.37 4.66 -19.89
C PRO A 197 -7.93 3.38 -20.59
N ALA A 198 -8.75 2.33 -20.56
CA ALA A 198 -8.36 1.00 -21.05
C ALA A 198 -7.98 0.94 -22.55
N ASN A 199 -8.41 1.92 -23.36
CA ASN A 199 -8.08 2.02 -24.78
C ASN A 199 -6.67 2.56 -25.07
N VAL A 200 -5.97 3.11 -24.08
CA VAL A 200 -4.62 3.66 -24.25
C VAL A 200 -3.60 2.54 -24.39
N HIS A 201 -2.67 2.66 -25.33
CA HIS A 201 -1.66 1.63 -25.58
C HIS A 201 -0.50 1.72 -24.58
N ALA A 202 -0.01 0.57 -24.09
CA ALA A 202 1.00 0.49 -23.04
C ALA A 202 2.32 1.21 -23.40
N VAL A 203 2.72 1.20 -24.67
CA VAL A 203 3.98 1.77 -25.14
C VAL A 203 3.98 3.31 -25.14
N CYS A 204 2.82 3.96 -25.18
CA CYS A 204 2.74 5.41 -25.33
C CYS A 204 3.10 6.20 -24.06
N HIS A 205 2.96 5.62 -22.88
CA HIS A 205 3.10 6.35 -21.60
C HIS A 205 4.39 6.07 -20.83
N VAL A 206 4.85 4.83 -20.78
CA VAL A 206 6.03 4.45 -19.97
C VAL A 206 7.35 4.83 -20.67
N CYS A 207 7.38 4.88 -22.00
CA CYS A 207 8.57 5.27 -22.76
C CYS A 207 8.88 6.78 -22.73
N LEU A 208 7.99 7.62 -22.25
CA LEU A 208 8.19 9.08 -22.21
C LEU A 208 8.89 9.60 -20.95
N ARG A 209 9.07 8.78 -19.91
CA ARG A 209 9.91 9.12 -18.76
C ARG A 209 11.32 8.58 -19.00
N LYS A 210 12.32 9.48 -19.00
CA LYS A 210 13.74 9.23 -19.30
C LYS A 210 14.28 7.99 -18.58
N PRO A 211 15.05 7.12 -19.27
CA PRO A 211 15.75 6.00 -18.64
C PRO A 211 16.82 6.49 -17.67
N LEU A 212 16.90 5.85 -16.50
CA LEU A 212 17.95 6.02 -15.54
C LEU A 212 19.24 5.31 -16.00
N PRO A 213 20.47 5.81 -15.68
CA PRO A 213 21.74 5.24 -16.13
C PRO A 213 22.09 3.89 -15.48
N PRO A 214 22.93 3.04 -16.10
CA PRO A 214 23.17 1.65 -15.67
C PRO A 214 24.18 1.48 -14.51
N GLY A 215 23.95 0.49 -13.64
CA GLY A 215 24.88 0.03 -12.60
C GLY A 215 24.36 -1.22 -11.89
N GLY A 216 25.17 -2.30 -11.77
CA GLY A 216 24.72 -3.64 -11.44
C GLY A 216 25.01 -4.15 -10.01
N GLY A 217 24.35 -5.23 -9.63
CA GLY A 217 24.56 -6.04 -8.41
C GLY A 217 23.34 -6.95 -8.07
N GLN A 218 23.60 -8.20 -7.64
CA GLN A 218 22.56 -9.25 -7.43
C GLN A 218 22.06 -9.34 -5.98
N ALA A 219 20.77 -9.57 -5.76
CA ALA A 219 20.20 -10.10 -4.51
C ALA A 219 18.90 -10.90 -4.72
N LYS A 220 18.78 -12.03 -4.02
CA LYS A 220 17.64 -12.96 -3.99
C LYS A 220 16.88 -12.79 -2.68
N THR A 221 15.60 -12.34 -2.72
CA THR A 221 14.52 -12.61 -1.70
C THR A 221 13.24 -11.84 -2.10
N GLU A 222 12.55 -12.25 -3.19
CA GLU A 222 11.83 -11.26 -4.00
C GLU A 222 10.31 -11.44 -4.10
N ASP A 223 9.73 -12.57 -3.73
CA ASP A 223 8.33 -12.84 -4.13
C ASP A 223 7.26 -12.16 -3.24
N ASN A 224 7.56 -11.91 -1.97
CA ASN A 224 6.57 -11.40 -1.02
C ASN A 224 6.51 -9.85 -0.97
N MET A 225 7.63 -9.17 -1.23
CA MET A 225 7.69 -7.71 -1.18
C MET A 225 7.02 -7.05 -2.38
N THR A 226 7.22 -7.59 -3.58
CA THR A 226 6.61 -7.07 -4.81
C THR A 226 5.09 -7.13 -4.76
N ARG A 227 4.51 -8.21 -4.19
CA ARG A 227 3.05 -8.33 -4.00
C ARG A 227 2.50 -7.34 -2.99
N ALA A 228 3.22 -7.07 -1.90
CA ALA A 228 2.80 -6.11 -0.88
C ALA A 228 2.80 -4.66 -1.41
N PHE A 229 3.78 -4.32 -2.24
CA PHE A 229 3.85 -2.99 -2.87
C PHE A 229 2.79 -2.79 -3.95
N CYS A 230 2.51 -3.78 -4.78
CA CYS A 230 1.41 -3.68 -5.76
C CYS A 230 0.04 -3.49 -5.11
N ALA A 231 -0.21 -4.12 -3.95
CA ALA A 231 -1.46 -3.98 -3.23
C ALA A 231 -1.72 -2.55 -2.70
N LEU A 232 -0.66 -1.78 -2.37
CA LEU A 232 -0.77 -0.40 -1.89
C LEU A 232 -1.32 0.59 -2.93
N PHE A 233 -1.24 0.27 -4.23
CA PHE A 233 -1.48 1.24 -5.31
C PHE A 233 -2.54 0.83 -6.32
N VAL A 234 -3.14 -0.36 -6.19
CA VAL A 234 -4.19 -0.89 -7.08
C VAL A 234 -5.56 -0.96 -6.37
N GLY A 235 -5.63 -0.57 -5.11
CA GLY A 235 -6.88 -0.50 -4.33
C GLY A 235 -7.62 0.83 -4.53
#